data_0f24cf7a094e9c64b4648dcabcc3a7a3
#
_entry.id   0f24cf7a094e9c64b4648dcabcc3a7a3
#
_cell.length_a   1.000
_cell.length_b   1.000
_cell.length_c   1.000
_cell.angle_alpha   90.00
_cell.angle_beta   90.00
_cell.angle_gamma   90.00
#
_symmetry.space_group_name_H-M   'P 1'
#
loop_
_entity.id
_entity.type
_entity.pdbx_description
1 polymer ?
#
loop_
_entity_poly.entity_id
_entity_poly.type
_entity_poly.pdbx_seq_one_letter_code
_entity_poly.pdbx_strand_id
1 'polypeptide(L)'
;PYRRQRQMCIRDRLVADLLSVAGIDRLITMDLHADQIQGFFNIPVDHLYASAVFLPYIQSLKLEELVIATPDVGGSKRASTFSKYLGVPLVLCNKSREKANEVASMQIIGDVKNKNVVLIDDIVDTAGTITKAANIMLEAGAKSVRAIASHCVMSDPASFRVQESGLTEMVFTDSIPYAKKCAKVKQLSIADMFAETIKRVMNNESISSQYII
;
A
#
# COMPACT_ATOMS: atom_id res chain seq x y z
N PRO A 1 -11.68 3.34 -21.29
CA PRO A 1 -11.61 2.72 -19.94
C PRO A 1 -11.92 1.23 -19.98
N TYR A 2 -13.03 0.80 -20.56
CA TYR A 2 -13.48 -0.62 -20.64
C TYR A 2 -12.43 -1.60 -21.18
N ARG A 3 -11.64 -1.21 -22.18
CA ARG A 3 -10.65 -2.08 -22.84
C ARG A 3 -9.45 -2.37 -21.95
N ARG A 4 -9.01 -1.42 -21.11
CA ARG A 4 -7.89 -1.62 -20.17
C ARG A 4 -8.29 -2.50 -18.99
N GLN A 5 -9.45 -2.27 -18.39
CA GLN A 5 -9.98 -3.12 -17.31
C GLN A 5 -10.16 -4.57 -17.77
N ARG A 6 -10.73 -4.76 -18.98
CA ARG A 6 -10.88 -6.10 -19.57
C ARG A 6 -9.54 -6.81 -19.81
N GLN A 7 -8.50 -6.09 -20.20
CA GLN A 7 -7.14 -6.66 -20.37
C GLN A 7 -6.48 -7.02 -19.04
N MET A 8 -6.69 -6.24 -17.97
CA MET A 8 -6.21 -6.57 -16.62
C MET A 8 -6.87 -7.84 -16.13
N CYS A 9 -8.21 -7.92 -16.12
CA CYS A 9 -8.93 -9.12 -15.70
C CYS A 9 -8.55 -10.38 -16.49
N ILE A 10 -8.27 -10.28 -17.80
CA ILE A 10 -7.81 -11.41 -18.62
C ILE A 10 -6.43 -11.89 -18.16
N ARG A 11 -5.50 -10.98 -17.85
CA ARG A 11 -4.16 -11.35 -17.35
C ARG A 11 -4.23 -11.97 -15.97
N ASP A 12 -5.03 -11.38 -15.07
CA ASP A 12 -5.20 -11.88 -13.71
C ASP A 12 -5.80 -13.29 -13.73
N ARG A 13 -6.82 -13.52 -14.56
CA ARG A 13 -7.40 -14.85 -14.78
C ARG A 13 -6.38 -15.83 -15.37
N LEU A 14 -5.60 -15.41 -16.35
CA LEU A 14 -4.56 -16.26 -16.96
C LEU A 14 -3.53 -16.73 -15.91
N VAL A 15 -3.07 -15.82 -15.05
CA VAL A 15 -2.12 -16.17 -13.98
C VAL A 15 -2.76 -17.16 -13.00
N ALA A 16 -4.03 -16.93 -12.61
CA ALA A 16 -4.74 -17.86 -11.73
C ALA A 16 -4.90 -19.26 -12.35
N ASP A 17 -5.24 -19.32 -13.64
CA ASP A 17 -5.37 -20.59 -14.36
C ASP A 17 -4.02 -21.31 -14.49
N LEU A 18 -2.91 -20.59 -14.80
CA LEU A 18 -1.57 -21.17 -14.89
C LEU A 18 -1.11 -21.76 -13.55
N LEU A 19 -1.33 -21.06 -12.45
CA LEU A 19 -1.01 -21.55 -11.11
C LEU A 19 -1.84 -22.79 -10.76
N SER A 20 -3.14 -22.77 -11.07
CA SER A 20 -4.04 -23.90 -10.83
C SER A 20 -3.63 -25.14 -11.64
N VAL A 21 -3.27 -24.97 -12.94
CA VAL A 21 -2.78 -26.08 -13.80
C VAL A 21 -1.43 -26.58 -13.32
N ALA A 22 -0.59 -25.74 -12.74
CA ALA A 22 0.67 -26.15 -12.13
C ALA A 22 0.48 -27.02 -10.86
N GLY A 23 -0.76 -27.18 -10.37
CA GLY A 23 -1.10 -28.10 -9.30
C GLY A 23 -0.98 -27.52 -7.89
N ILE A 24 -1.14 -26.21 -7.72
CA ILE A 24 -1.23 -25.64 -6.37
C ILE A 24 -2.61 -25.96 -5.75
N ASP A 25 -2.64 -26.32 -4.46
CA ASP A 25 -3.86 -26.65 -3.71
C ASP A 25 -4.42 -25.46 -2.92
N ARG A 26 -3.59 -24.48 -2.60
CA ARG A 26 -3.94 -23.28 -1.81
C ARG A 26 -3.01 -22.14 -2.14
N LEU A 27 -3.52 -20.92 -2.11
CA LEU A 27 -2.75 -19.69 -2.33
C LEU A 27 -2.77 -18.83 -1.06
N ILE A 28 -1.60 -18.38 -0.59
CA ILE A 28 -1.48 -17.34 0.41
C ILE A 28 -0.91 -16.11 -0.29
N THR A 29 -1.59 -14.98 -0.16
CA THR A 29 -1.21 -13.71 -0.79
C THR A 29 -1.36 -12.56 0.18
N MET A 30 -0.80 -11.39 -0.15
CA MET A 30 -0.88 -10.20 0.67
C MET A 30 -1.17 -8.95 -0.17
N ASP A 31 -2.08 -8.10 0.31
CA ASP A 31 -2.44 -6.80 -0.24
C ASP A 31 -2.56 -6.78 -1.77
N LEU A 32 -3.40 -7.66 -2.32
CA LEU A 32 -3.74 -7.62 -3.74
C LEU A 32 -4.25 -6.22 -4.12
N HIS A 33 -3.82 -5.72 -5.26
CA HIS A 33 -4.26 -4.40 -5.76
C HIS A 33 -5.78 -4.32 -5.92
N ALA A 34 -6.41 -5.44 -6.24
CA ALA A 34 -7.87 -5.58 -6.30
C ALA A 34 -8.28 -6.88 -5.59
N ASP A 35 -9.09 -6.77 -4.54
CA ASP A 35 -9.58 -7.92 -3.75
C ASP A 35 -10.30 -8.96 -4.62
N GLN A 36 -10.90 -8.52 -5.74
CA GLN A 36 -11.64 -9.37 -6.69
C GLN A 36 -10.75 -10.40 -7.40
N ILE A 37 -9.43 -10.23 -7.40
CA ILE A 37 -8.47 -11.20 -7.99
C ILE A 37 -8.62 -12.58 -7.33
N GLN A 38 -8.98 -12.63 -6.05
CA GLN A 38 -9.26 -13.87 -5.34
C GLN A 38 -10.35 -14.71 -6.04
N GLY A 39 -11.34 -14.07 -6.65
CA GLY A 39 -12.44 -14.74 -7.36
C GLY A 39 -12.03 -15.40 -8.68
N PHE A 40 -10.80 -15.26 -9.14
CA PHE A 40 -10.29 -15.97 -10.31
C PHE A 40 -9.77 -17.36 -9.99
N PHE A 41 -9.54 -17.67 -8.72
CA PHE A 41 -9.06 -18.97 -8.26
C PHE A 41 -10.24 -19.90 -7.90
N ASN A 42 -10.11 -21.18 -8.28
CA ASN A 42 -11.05 -22.25 -7.88
C ASN A 42 -10.51 -23.06 -6.68
N ILE A 43 -9.45 -22.56 -6.04
CA ILE A 43 -8.81 -23.12 -4.85
C ILE A 43 -8.90 -22.12 -3.70
N PRO A 44 -8.72 -22.53 -2.44
CA PRO A 44 -8.71 -21.60 -1.31
C PRO A 44 -7.63 -20.52 -1.47
N VAL A 45 -8.01 -19.27 -1.18
CA VAL A 45 -7.10 -18.11 -1.18
C VAL A 45 -7.15 -17.45 0.18
N ASP A 46 -6.00 -17.37 0.85
CA ASP A 46 -5.83 -16.60 2.08
C ASP A 46 -5.19 -15.26 1.72
N HIS A 47 -5.96 -14.19 1.83
CA HIS A 47 -5.50 -12.84 1.51
C HIS A 47 -5.13 -12.09 2.78
N LEU A 48 -3.84 -12.03 3.10
CA LEU A 48 -3.29 -11.33 4.26
C LEU A 48 -3.18 -9.83 4.00
N TYR A 49 -3.07 -9.06 5.09
CA TYR A 49 -2.91 -7.60 5.02
C TYR A 49 -1.63 -7.17 5.75
N ALA A 50 -0.80 -6.36 5.10
CA ALA A 50 0.41 -5.80 5.68
C ALA A 50 0.14 -4.83 6.85
N SER A 51 -1.13 -4.47 7.09
CA SER A 51 -1.53 -3.73 8.29
C SER A 51 -1.03 -4.39 9.58
N ALA A 52 -0.96 -5.73 9.63
CA ALA A 52 -0.42 -6.47 10.77
C ALA A 52 1.06 -6.13 11.07
N VAL A 53 1.84 -5.74 10.06
CA VAL A 53 3.25 -5.33 10.20
C VAL A 53 3.37 -3.81 10.33
N PHE A 54 2.59 -3.05 9.57
CA PHE A 54 2.71 -1.60 9.53
C PHE A 54 2.11 -0.89 10.74
N LEU A 55 1.02 -1.39 11.33
CA LEU A 55 0.40 -0.75 12.49
C LEU A 55 1.32 -0.72 13.72
N PRO A 56 1.97 -1.83 14.12
CA PRO A 56 2.97 -1.80 15.18
C PRO A 56 4.15 -0.87 14.86
N TYR A 57 4.57 -0.82 13.60
CA TYR A 57 5.62 0.09 13.16
C TYR A 57 5.21 1.56 13.36
N ILE A 58 4.03 1.97 12.87
CA ILE A 58 3.54 3.35 13.03
C ILE A 58 3.43 3.71 14.51
N GLN A 59 2.91 2.81 15.36
CA GLN A 59 2.81 3.02 16.81
C GLN A 59 4.19 3.20 17.46
N SER A 60 5.21 2.46 17.00
CA SER A 60 6.58 2.57 17.52
C SER A 60 7.23 3.94 17.26
N LEU A 61 6.77 4.66 16.24
CA LEU A 61 7.27 6.00 15.90
C LEU A 61 6.81 7.08 16.90
N LYS A 62 5.79 6.81 17.71
CA LYS A 62 5.23 7.73 18.72
C LYS A 62 5.00 9.14 18.21
N LEU A 63 4.40 9.24 17.00
CA LEU A 63 4.15 10.52 16.34
C LEU A 63 2.99 11.26 17.02
N GLU A 64 3.27 12.45 17.52
CA GLU A 64 2.23 13.37 17.99
C GLU A 64 1.46 13.96 16.79
N GLU A 65 0.18 14.35 16.98
CA GLU A 65 -0.65 14.92 15.93
C GLU A 65 -0.62 14.08 14.63
N LEU A 66 -0.71 12.76 14.77
CA LEU A 66 -0.69 11.82 13.65
C LEU A 66 -1.96 11.91 12.82
N VAL A 67 -1.79 11.88 11.51
CA VAL A 67 -2.86 11.78 10.50
C VAL A 67 -2.52 10.70 9.50
N ILE A 68 -3.47 9.85 9.19
CA ILE A 68 -3.36 8.89 8.09
C ILE A 68 -3.86 9.55 6.81
N ALA A 69 -3.15 9.32 5.71
CA ALA A 69 -3.54 9.86 4.41
C ALA A 69 -3.42 8.79 3.31
N THR A 70 -4.08 9.05 2.17
CA THR A 70 -3.91 8.25 0.95
C THR A 70 -3.60 9.16 -0.23
N PRO A 71 -2.71 8.73 -1.15
CA PRO A 71 -2.32 9.53 -2.31
C PRO A 71 -3.39 9.64 -3.39
N ASP A 72 -4.45 8.83 -3.31
CA ASP A 72 -5.63 8.89 -4.18
C ASP A 72 -6.88 8.32 -3.50
N VAL A 73 -8.04 8.50 -4.14
CA VAL A 73 -9.34 8.04 -3.61
C VAL A 73 -9.44 6.51 -3.62
N GLY A 74 -8.72 5.82 -4.52
CA GLY A 74 -8.73 4.35 -4.62
C GLY A 74 -8.21 3.68 -3.34
N GLY A 75 -7.22 4.27 -2.67
CA GLY A 75 -6.65 3.79 -1.41
C GLY A 75 -7.48 4.10 -0.16
N SER A 76 -8.64 4.79 -0.28
CA SER A 76 -9.41 5.30 0.86
C SER A 76 -9.87 4.22 1.84
N LYS A 77 -10.29 3.05 1.36
CA LYS A 77 -10.70 1.92 2.20
C LYS A 77 -9.54 1.45 3.07
N ARG A 78 -8.36 1.25 2.47
CA ARG A 78 -7.15 0.82 3.19
C ARG A 78 -6.74 1.87 4.23
N ALA A 79 -6.60 3.13 3.83
CA ALA A 79 -6.23 4.21 4.74
C ALA A 79 -7.24 4.38 5.89
N SER A 80 -8.54 4.17 5.63
CA SER A 80 -9.59 4.19 6.66
C SER A 80 -9.40 3.11 7.72
N THR A 81 -8.95 1.90 7.34
CA THR A 81 -8.63 0.84 8.31
C THR A 81 -7.53 1.29 9.28
N PHE A 82 -6.44 1.86 8.76
CA PHE A 82 -5.36 2.40 9.60
C PHE A 82 -5.84 3.55 10.50
N SER A 83 -6.58 4.51 9.94
CA SER A 83 -7.14 5.64 10.67
C SER A 83 -8.03 5.19 11.84
N LYS A 84 -8.95 4.26 11.59
CA LYS A 84 -9.85 3.70 12.62
C LYS A 84 -9.10 2.95 13.70
N TYR A 85 -8.16 2.09 13.32
CA TYR A 85 -7.38 1.30 14.28
C TYR A 85 -6.52 2.17 15.19
N LEU A 86 -5.91 3.22 14.65
CA LEU A 86 -5.07 4.15 15.39
C LEU A 86 -5.86 5.26 16.11
N GLY A 87 -7.15 5.40 15.81
CA GLY A 87 -7.99 6.47 16.39
C GLY A 87 -7.60 7.87 15.93
N VAL A 88 -7.09 8.03 14.70
CA VAL A 88 -6.57 9.30 14.17
C VAL A 88 -7.33 9.75 12.91
N PRO A 89 -7.30 11.06 12.56
CA PRO A 89 -7.99 11.56 11.36
C PRO A 89 -7.49 10.93 10.06
N LEU A 90 -8.39 10.88 9.05
CA LEU A 90 -8.10 10.48 7.68
C LEU A 90 -8.11 11.69 6.76
N VAL A 91 -7.10 11.79 5.91
CA VAL A 91 -6.97 12.79 4.85
C VAL A 91 -6.89 12.10 3.49
N LEU A 92 -7.55 12.67 2.50
CA LEU A 92 -7.56 12.12 1.14
C LEU A 92 -6.88 13.11 0.17
N CYS A 93 -6.09 12.58 -0.77
CA CYS A 93 -5.72 13.32 -1.96
C CYS A 93 -6.68 12.99 -3.09
N ASN A 94 -7.32 14.01 -3.64
CA ASN A 94 -8.16 13.89 -4.82
C ASN A 94 -7.39 14.40 -6.04
N LYS A 95 -7.22 13.53 -7.04
CA LYS A 95 -6.57 13.85 -8.31
C LYS A 95 -7.64 14.29 -9.29
N SER A 96 -7.79 15.60 -9.49
CA SER A 96 -8.69 16.16 -10.49
C SER A 96 -7.99 16.32 -11.85
N ARG A 97 -8.66 15.87 -12.90
CA ARG A 97 -8.30 16.18 -14.29
C ARG A 97 -9.45 16.99 -14.88
N GLU A 98 -9.31 18.30 -14.92
CA GLU A 98 -10.36 19.16 -15.46
C GLU A 98 -10.46 19.12 -16.98
N LYS A 99 -9.37 18.81 -17.70
CA LYS A 99 -9.34 18.59 -19.16
C LYS A 99 -8.29 17.56 -19.58
N ALA A 100 -8.50 16.97 -20.77
CA ALA A 100 -7.64 15.94 -21.36
C ALA A 100 -6.31 16.52 -21.86
N ASN A 101 -5.52 17.20 -21.22
CA ASN A 101 -4.15 17.68 -21.51
C ASN A 101 -3.65 18.68 -20.45
N GLU A 102 -4.39 18.89 -19.34
CA GLU A 102 -3.91 19.71 -18.23
C GLU A 102 -3.19 18.86 -17.20
N VAL A 103 -2.18 19.46 -16.56
CA VAL A 103 -1.44 18.83 -15.44
C VAL A 103 -2.46 18.52 -14.34
N ALA A 104 -2.64 17.24 -14.00
CA ALA A 104 -3.56 16.82 -12.97
C ALA A 104 -3.29 17.59 -11.67
N SER A 105 -4.25 18.45 -11.27
CA SER A 105 -4.21 19.07 -9.96
C SER A 105 -4.48 18.01 -8.89
N MET A 106 -3.82 18.11 -7.74
CA MET A 106 -4.05 17.24 -6.59
C MET A 106 -4.54 18.13 -5.45
N GLN A 107 -5.71 17.84 -4.92
CA GLN A 107 -6.33 18.58 -3.84
C GLN A 107 -6.35 17.74 -2.57
N ILE A 108 -6.02 18.36 -1.43
CA ILE A 108 -6.10 17.72 -0.11
C ILE A 108 -7.52 17.92 0.44
N ILE A 109 -8.14 16.84 0.88
CA ILE A 109 -9.41 16.83 1.58
C ILE A 109 -9.13 16.42 3.02
N GLY A 110 -9.21 17.37 3.94
CA GLY A 110 -8.86 17.25 5.35
C GLY A 110 -7.79 18.27 5.76
N ASP A 111 -7.35 18.20 7.02
CA ASP A 111 -6.35 19.12 7.59
C ASP A 111 -5.04 18.40 7.89
N VAL A 112 -3.93 18.95 7.36
CA VAL A 112 -2.57 18.44 7.57
C VAL A 112 -1.65 19.46 8.26
N LYS A 113 -2.15 20.69 8.54
CA LYS A 113 -1.33 21.76 9.09
C LYS A 113 -0.78 21.41 10.47
N ASN A 114 0.53 21.52 10.64
CA ASN A 114 1.27 21.16 11.86
C ASN A 114 1.15 19.67 12.27
N LYS A 115 0.76 18.77 11.34
CA LYS A 115 0.56 17.35 11.63
C LYS A 115 1.66 16.48 11.05
N ASN A 116 1.87 15.32 11.68
CA ASN A 116 2.69 14.24 11.14
C ASN A 116 1.81 13.34 10.28
N VAL A 117 2.08 13.26 8.99
CA VAL A 117 1.27 12.53 8.02
C VAL A 117 1.93 11.20 7.67
N VAL A 118 1.15 10.13 7.65
CA VAL A 118 1.54 8.82 7.08
C VAL A 118 0.63 8.50 5.90
N LEU A 119 1.20 8.54 4.69
CA LEU A 119 0.56 8.13 3.44
C LEU A 119 0.54 6.60 3.36
N ILE A 120 -0.62 6.02 3.06
CA ILE A 120 -0.80 4.56 2.93
C ILE A 120 -1.17 4.23 1.48
N ASP A 121 -0.44 3.26 0.91
CA ASP A 121 -0.72 2.70 -0.42
C ASP A 121 -0.49 1.18 -0.42
N ASP A 122 -0.80 0.48 -1.51
CA ASP A 122 -0.49 -0.95 -1.67
C ASP A 122 0.79 -1.17 -2.47
N ILE A 123 1.00 -0.38 -3.49
CA ILE A 123 2.11 -0.57 -4.43
C ILE A 123 2.70 0.77 -4.86
N VAL A 124 4.01 0.83 -4.92
CA VAL A 124 4.72 1.97 -5.50
C VAL A 124 5.58 1.49 -6.66
N ASP A 125 5.20 1.93 -7.87
CA ASP A 125 5.97 1.66 -9.07
C ASP A 125 6.94 2.82 -9.36
N THR A 126 6.50 3.89 -10.03
CA THR A 126 7.38 5.01 -10.40
C THR A 126 7.49 6.11 -9.34
N ALA A 127 6.81 5.97 -8.22
CA ALA A 127 6.72 6.90 -7.09
C ALA A 127 6.17 8.30 -7.41
N GLY A 128 5.70 8.55 -8.63
CA GLY A 128 5.26 9.91 -9.02
C GLY A 128 4.06 10.42 -8.23
N THR A 129 3.07 9.59 -7.98
CA THR A 129 1.84 9.97 -7.25
C THR A 129 2.14 10.23 -5.78
N ILE A 130 2.87 9.32 -5.12
CA ILE A 130 3.11 9.38 -3.68
C ILE A 130 4.06 10.53 -3.30
N THR A 131 5.09 10.80 -4.11
CA THR A 131 6.01 11.92 -3.90
C THR A 131 5.33 13.27 -4.14
N LYS A 132 4.46 13.35 -5.16
CA LYS A 132 3.64 14.55 -5.41
C LYS A 132 2.68 14.81 -4.23
N ALA A 133 1.99 13.77 -3.74
CA ALA A 133 1.12 13.90 -2.57
C ALA A 133 1.89 14.40 -1.34
N ALA A 134 3.06 13.85 -1.08
CA ALA A 134 3.91 14.25 0.04
C ALA A 134 4.33 15.73 -0.04
N ASN A 135 4.77 16.19 -1.20
CA ASN A 135 5.21 17.57 -1.39
C ASN A 135 4.04 18.56 -1.19
N ILE A 136 2.87 18.29 -1.75
CA ILE A 136 1.68 19.12 -1.59
C ILE A 136 1.24 19.18 -0.11
N MET A 137 1.33 18.08 0.64
CA MET A 137 1.02 18.07 2.07
C MET A 137 2.01 18.92 2.88
N LEU A 138 3.30 18.89 2.53
CA LEU A 138 4.30 19.76 3.15
C LEU A 138 4.07 21.23 2.81
N GLU A 139 3.74 21.56 1.56
CA GLU A 139 3.34 22.90 1.14
C GLU A 139 2.09 23.40 1.88
N ALA A 140 1.15 22.48 2.21
CA ALA A 140 -0.01 22.77 3.04
C ALA A 140 0.30 22.87 4.54
N GLY A 141 1.57 22.77 4.95
CA GLY A 141 2.04 23.00 6.31
C GLY A 141 2.11 21.73 7.18
N ALA A 142 2.17 20.54 6.59
CA ALA A 142 2.45 19.32 7.35
C ALA A 142 3.84 19.39 8.00
N LYS A 143 3.96 18.91 9.25
CA LYS A 143 5.22 18.87 10.00
C LYS A 143 6.20 17.86 9.44
N SER A 144 5.71 16.70 9.05
CA SER A 144 6.47 15.67 8.36
C SER A 144 5.52 14.79 7.54
N VAL A 145 6.04 14.20 6.48
CA VAL A 145 5.29 13.22 5.67
C VAL A 145 6.14 11.96 5.51
N ARG A 146 5.57 10.83 5.88
CA ARG A 146 6.09 9.49 5.64
C ARG A 146 5.16 8.77 4.69
N ALA A 147 5.66 7.75 4.02
CA ALA A 147 4.83 6.89 3.17
C ALA A 147 5.09 5.43 3.48
N ILE A 148 4.05 4.63 3.42
CA ILE A 148 4.08 3.18 3.65
C ILE A 148 3.34 2.52 2.51
N ALA A 149 3.93 1.50 1.90
CA ALA A 149 3.27 0.67 0.89
C ALA A 149 3.72 -0.78 0.98
N SER A 150 2.84 -1.71 0.65
CA SER A 150 3.14 -3.13 0.77
C SER A 150 4.19 -3.57 -0.25
N HIS A 151 4.02 -3.20 -1.52
CA HIS A 151 4.82 -3.72 -2.62
C HIS A 151 5.79 -2.69 -3.20
N CYS A 152 7.09 -3.01 -3.10
CA CYS A 152 8.21 -2.18 -3.53
C CYS A 152 8.62 -2.52 -4.97
N VAL A 153 7.84 -2.11 -6.00
CA VAL A 153 8.25 -2.28 -7.40
C VAL A 153 9.39 -1.33 -7.74
N MET A 154 9.24 -0.06 -7.40
CA MET A 154 10.29 0.97 -7.47
C MET A 154 11.03 1.00 -8.81
N SER A 155 10.27 0.94 -9.93
CA SER A 155 10.82 1.11 -11.28
C SER A 155 11.46 2.48 -11.45
N ASP A 156 12.50 2.57 -12.29
CA ASP A 156 13.14 3.86 -12.54
C ASP A 156 12.18 4.90 -13.12
N PRO A 157 12.25 6.14 -12.64
CA PRO A 157 13.22 6.74 -11.71
C PRO A 157 12.73 6.84 -10.24
N ALA A 158 11.98 5.88 -9.71
CA ALA A 158 11.31 5.97 -8.40
C ALA A 158 12.28 6.29 -7.24
N SER A 159 13.43 5.61 -7.18
CA SER A 159 14.42 5.83 -6.11
C SER A 159 14.92 7.26 -6.08
N PHE A 160 15.19 7.84 -7.25
CA PHE A 160 15.58 9.25 -7.38
C PHE A 160 14.45 10.17 -6.92
N ARG A 161 13.21 9.94 -7.36
CA ARG A 161 12.05 10.76 -6.96
C ARG A 161 11.81 10.73 -5.45
N VAL A 162 11.92 9.56 -4.82
CA VAL A 162 11.79 9.43 -3.36
C VAL A 162 12.91 10.18 -2.65
N GLN A 163 14.16 10.04 -3.12
CA GLN A 163 15.32 10.71 -2.53
C GLN A 163 15.17 12.22 -2.57
N GLU A 164 14.72 12.80 -3.70
CA GLU A 164 14.56 14.25 -3.91
C GLU A 164 13.25 14.82 -3.34
N SER A 165 12.29 13.96 -2.96
CA SER A 165 11.01 14.41 -2.39
C SER A 165 11.16 14.88 -0.94
N GLY A 166 10.14 15.57 -0.44
CA GLY A 166 10.03 15.95 0.96
C GLY A 166 9.67 14.80 1.91
N LEU A 167 9.57 13.55 1.43
CA LEU A 167 9.34 12.39 2.30
C LEU A 167 10.45 12.25 3.34
N THR A 168 10.06 12.05 4.60
CA THR A 168 10.99 11.69 5.68
C THR A 168 11.50 10.26 5.50
N GLU A 169 10.60 9.34 5.17
CA GLU A 169 10.92 7.94 4.87
C GLU A 169 9.83 7.33 3.98
N MET A 170 10.21 6.27 3.27
CA MET A 170 9.34 5.40 2.49
C MET A 170 9.53 3.96 2.95
N VAL A 171 8.49 3.37 3.56
CA VAL A 171 8.57 2.05 4.18
C VAL A 171 7.78 1.04 3.36
N PHE A 172 8.40 -0.09 3.10
CA PHE A 172 7.81 -1.22 2.37
C PHE A 172 7.86 -2.50 3.19
N THR A 173 7.12 -3.50 2.77
CA THR A 173 7.43 -4.87 3.15
C THR A 173 8.55 -5.42 2.26
N ASP A 174 9.13 -6.55 2.64
CA ASP A 174 10.10 -7.28 1.84
C ASP A 174 9.46 -8.28 0.84
N SER A 175 8.15 -8.11 0.55
CA SER A 175 7.44 -8.91 -0.48
C SER A 175 8.08 -8.81 -1.88
N ILE A 176 8.72 -7.67 -2.16
CA ILE A 176 9.57 -7.45 -3.33
C ILE A 176 10.89 -6.89 -2.80
N PRO A 177 12.03 -7.59 -3.01
CA PRO A 177 13.32 -7.12 -2.54
C PRO A 177 13.72 -5.77 -3.15
N TYR A 178 14.15 -4.83 -2.33
CA TYR A 178 14.65 -3.54 -2.79
C TYR A 178 16.19 -3.59 -2.91
N ALA A 179 16.69 -3.71 -4.12
CA ALA A 179 18.13 -3.82 -4.39
C ALA A 179 18.81 -2.46 -4.70
N LYS A 180 18.04 -1.37 -4.82
CA LYS A 180 18.57 -0.04 -5.16
C LYS A 180 18.99 0.73 -3.90
N LYS A 181 19.80 1.79 -4.10
CA LYS A 181 20.26 2.63 -3.00
C LYS A 181 19.44 3.92 -2.91
N CYS A 182 18.57 4.01 -1.93
CA CYS A 182 17.91 5.25 -1.51
C CYS A 182 17.88 5.29 0.03
N ALA A 183 18.46 6.30 0.64
CA ALA A 183 18.59 6.40 2.09
C ALA A 183 17.23 6.51 2.81
N LYS A 184 16.18 6.97 2.11
CA LYS A 184 14.83 7.13 2.65
C LYS A 184 14.01 5.84 2.59
N VAL A 185 14.45 4.79 1.87
CA VAL A 185 13.72 3.54 1.74
C VAL A 185 14.10 2.57 2.85
N LYS A 186 13.09 2.00 3.50
CA LYS A 186 13.21 0.98 4.54
C LYS A 186 12.30 -0.19 4.20
N GLN A 187 12.74 -1.41 4.49
CA GLN A 187 11.91 -2.61 4.39
C GLN A 187 11.66 -3.24 5.76
N LEU A 188 10.42 -3.70 5.96
CA LEU A 188 10.00 -4.50 7.11
C LEU A 188 9.75 -5.92 6.65
N SER A 189 10.21 -6.90 7.41
CA SER A 189 10.01 -8.30 7.04
C SER A 189 8.59 -8.76 7.33
N ILE A 190 8.04 -9.54 6.39
CA ILE A 190 6.78 -10.26 6.53
C ILE A 190 7.00 -11.76 6.79
N ALA A 191 8.24 -12.19 6.95
CA ALA A 191 8.60 -13.60 7.07
C ALA A 191 7.88 -14.27 8.25
N ASP A 192 7.88 -13.65 9.43
CA ASP A 192 7.23 -14.23 10.62
C ASP A 192 5.71 -14.36 10.44
N MET A 193 5.07 -13.36 9.81
CA MET A 193 3.64 -13.38 9.52
C MET A 193 3.28 -14.53 8.57
N PHE A 194 4.05 -14.70 7.49
CA PHE A 194 3.82 -15.80 6.54
C PHE A 194 4.16 -17.15 7.16
N ALA A 195 5.24 -17.28 7.91
CA ALA A 195 5.60 -18.52 8.59
C ALA A 195 4.51 -18.98 9.56
N GLU A 196 3.98 -18.07 10.38
CA GLU A 196 2.89 -18.39 11.29
C GLU A 196 1.60 -18.76 10.53
N THR A 197 1.27 -18.04 9.46
CA THR A 197 0.12 -18.37 8.61
C THR A 197 0.25 -19.75 7.98
N ILE A 198 1.41 -20.07 7.39
CA ILE A 198 1.69 -21.39 6.81
C ILE A 198 1.54 -22.49 7.86
N LYS A 199 2.13 -22.30 9.04
CA LYS A 199 2.05 -23.25 10.15
C LYS A 199 0.59 -23.51 10.56
N ARG A 200 -0.23 -22.48 10.71
CA ARG A 200 -1.65 -22.61 11.06
C ARG A 200 -2.44 -23.32 9.97
N VAL A 201 -2.21 -22.97 8.71
CA VAL A 201 -2.83 -23.63 7.57
C VAL A 201 -2.49 -25.13 7.53
N MET A 202 -1.22 -25.49 7.74
CA MET A 202 -0.77 -26.88 7.78
C MET A 202 -1.39 -27.69 8.94
N ASN A 203 -1.67 -27.01 10.06
CA ASN A 203 -2.30 -27.63 11.23
C ASN A 203 -3.84 -27.56 11.22
N ASN A 204 -4.46 -27.03 10.16
CA ASN A 204 -5.91 -26.76 10.10
C ASN A 204 -6.40 -25.82 11.21
N GLU A 205 -5.58 -24.87 11.61
CA GLU A 205 -5.90 -23.86 12.63
C GLU A 205 -6.44 -22.58 11.97
N SER A 206 -7.22 -21.80 12.72
CA SER A 206 -7.74 -20.51 12.24
C SER A 206 -6.63 -19.49 12.07
N ILE A 207 -6.66 -18.74 10.97
CA ILE A 207 -5.77 -17.60 10.69
C ILE A 207 -6.42 -16.25 10.99
N SER A 208 -7.64 -16.24 11.57
CA SER A 208 -8.41 -15.00 11.81
C SER A 208 -7.67 -13.97 12.67
N SER A 209 -6.79 -14.41 13.57
CA SER A 209 -5.94 -13.52 14.38
C SER A 209 -4.88 -12.75 13.58
N GLN A 210 -4.63 -13.14 12.34
CA GLN A 210 -3.71 -12.44 11.42
C GLN A 210 -4.38 -11.25 10.71
N TYR A 211 -5.71 -11.12 10.82
CA TYR A 211 -6.47 -10.05 10.19
C TYR A 211 -6.69 -8.90 11.19
N ILE A 212 -6.01 -7.80 10.97
CA ILE A 212 -6.32 -6.51 11.59
C ILE A 212 -7.16 -5.74 10.57
N ILE A 213 -8.48 -5.74 10.80
CA ILE A 213 -9.46 -5.12 9.90
C ILE A 213 -10.10 -3.91 10.58
#